data_80ccfe3b3f6c6e5592b4fcabf5447526
#
_entry.id   80ccfe3b3f6c6e5592b4fcabf5447526
#
_cell.length_a   1.000
_cell.length_b   1.000
_cell.length_c   1.000
_cell.angle_alpha   90.00
_cell.angle_beta   90.00
_cell.angle_gamma   90.00
#
_symmetry.space_group_name_H-M   'P 1'
#
loop_
_entity.id
_entity.type
_entity.pdbx_description
1 polymer ?
#
loop_
_entity_poly.entity_id
_entity_poly.type
_entity_poly.pdbx_seq_one_letter_code
_entity_poly.pdbx_strand_id
1 'polypeptide(L)'
;MSHITLIRHGQANTEARDEHSYDRLSDLGHQQAAWLGEHLRASGASHPRIYCGTLTRHIETAAGMGYTEEVVQDPRLNEMEYFTLAQAMEKQHGLAIPQEREGFIAHLPQVLTAWAEGEIDDAPESWSDFETRTQAALSEIAAGEGPALVVTSGGLISMAMRQAMMLEITGMARMALAIMNTSMHRLFPIGGHWSPVLFNAVPHLETPDRHFAQTHL
;
A
#
# COMPACT_ATOMS: atom_id res chain seq x y z
N MET A 1 10.38 15.81 -14.93
CA MET A 1 9.81 14.51 -15.35
C MET A 1 8.73 14.13 -14.37
N SER A 2 7.58 13.75 -14.88
CA SER A 2 6.50 13.22 -14.04
C SER A 2 6.92 11.88 -13.46
N HIS A 3 6.85 11.71 -12.16
CA HIS A 3 7.05 10.44 -11.47
C HIS A 3 5.97 10.28 -10.41
N ILE A 4 5.76 9.06 -9.96
CA ILE A 4 4.83 8.78 -8.87
C ILE A 4 5.62 8.33 -7.65
N THR A 5 5.35 8.95 -6.50
CA THR A 5 5.80 8.48 -5.21
C THR A 5 4.61 7.84 -4.48
N LEU A 6 4.63 6.52 -4.32
CA LEU A 6 3.64 5.78 -3.55
C LEU A 6 4.04 5.79 -2.07
N ILE A 7 3.07 6.01 -1.20
CA ILE A 7 3.23 5.99 0.26
C ILE A 7 2.29 4.93 0.82
N ARG A 8 2.81 3.98 1.60
CA ARG A 8 1.94 3.13 2.41
C ARG A 8 1.36 3.95 3.56
N HIS A 9 0.08 3.77 3.85
CA HIS A 9 -0.56 4.39 5.02
C HIS A 9 0.22 4.12 6.33
N GLY A 10 0.03 4.96 7.33
CA GLY A 10 0.55 4.76 8.69
C GLY A 10 0.03 3.47 9.31
N GLN A 11 0.62 3.03 10.42
CA GLN A 11 0.16 1.84 11.11
C GLN A 11 -1.35 1.92 11.38
N ALA A 12 -2.08 0.91 10.93
CA ALA A 12 -3.50 0.80 11.18
C ALA A 12 -3.77 0.14 12.54
N ASN A 13 -5.04 -0.02 12.90
CA ASN A 13 -5.44 -0.69 14.13
C ASN A 13 -4.92 -2.13 14.18
N THR A 14 -3.98 -2.41 15.05
CA THR A 14 -3.31 -3.72 15.19
C THR A 14 -4.18 -4.79 15.86
N GLU A 15 -5.32 -4.42 16.44
CA GLU A 15 -6.27 -5.35 17.08
C GLU A 15 -7.44 -5.71 16.14
N ALA A 16 -7.38 -5.25 14.90
CA ALA A 16 -8.42 -5.48 13.90
C ALA A 16 -8.53 -6.95 13.49
N ARG A 17 -9.77 -7.37 13.21
CA ARG A 17 -10.09 -8.72 12.73
C ARG A 17 -10.97 -8.74 11.48
N ASP A 18 -11.28 -7.57 10.97
CA ASP A 18 -12.07 -7.36 9.75
C ASP A 18 -11.66 -6.04 9.09
N GLU A 19 -12.09 -5.85 7.84
CA GLU A 19 -11.76 -4.66 7.05
C GLU A 19 -12.19 -3.36 7.72
N HIS A 20 -13.36 -3.33 8.33
CA HIS A 20 -13.92 -2.12 8.93
C HIS A 20 -13.13 -1.69 10.17
N SER A 21 -12.82 -2.63 11.08
CA SER A 21 -12.06 -2.32 12.28
C SER A 21 -10.59 -2.00 12.00
N TYR A 22 -10.07 -2.49 10.86
CA TYR A 22 -8.72 -2.17 10.39
C TYR A 22 -8.63 -0.77 9.77
N ASP A 23 -9.72 -0.23 9.22
CA ASP A 23 -9.71 1.01 8.44
C ASP A 23 -9.65 2.28 9.29
N ARG A 24 -8.62 2.38 10.12
CA ARG A 24 -8.23 3.61 10.86
C ARG A 24 -6.77 3.51 11.28
N LEU A 25 -6.11 4.64 11.46
CA LEU A 25 -4.76 4.67 12.00
C LEU A 25 -4.75 4.38 13.52
N SER A 26 -3.65 3.77 13.98
CA SER A 26 -3.28 3.78 15.40
C SER A 26 -2.66 5.13 15.77
N ASP A 27 -2.47 5.38 17.08
CA ASP A 27 -1.77 6.58 17.54
C ASP A 27 -0.36 6.66 16.94
N LEU A 28 0.33 5.52 16.83
CA LEU A 28 1.63 5.45 16.17
C LEU A 28 1.52 5.75 14.67
N GLY A 29 0.46 5.29 14.00
CA GLY A 29 0.22 5.57 12.59
C GLY A 29 0.06 7.06 12.30
N HIS A 30 -0.67 7.79 13.16
CA HIS A 30 -0.78 9.24 13.08
C HIS A 30 0.59 9.92 13.27
N GLN A 31 1.39 9.44 14.23
CA GLN A 31 2.72 9.98 14.47
C GLN A 31 3.68 9.70 13.30
N GLN A 32 3.64 8.50 12.71
CA GLN A 32 4.43 8.15 11.52
C GLN A 32 4.08 9.06 10.34
N ALA A 33 2.80 9.33 10.11
CA ALA A 33 2.34 10.24 9.06
C ALA A 33 2.86 11.67 9.28
N ALA A 34 2.81 12.18 10.52
CA ALA A 34 3.34 13.50 10.85
C ALA A 34 4.86 13.60 10.57
N TRP A 35 5.64 12.61 10.99
CA TRP A 35 7.08 12.57 10.73
C TRP A 35 7.42 12.49 9.24
N LEU A 36 6.64 11.73 8.46
CA LEU A 36 6.82 11.70 7.00
C LEU A 36 6.56 13.07 6.38
N GLY A 37 5.47 13.75 6.79
CA GLY A 37 5.16 15.10 6.31
C GLY A 37 6.26 16.12 6.66
N GLU A 38 6.80 16.07 7.88
CA GLU A 38 7.96 16.89 8.29
C GLU A 38 9.18 16.62 7.40
N HIS A 39 9.51 15.36 7.16
CA HIS A 39 10.63 14.94 6.32
C HIS A 39 10.48 15.44 4.88
N LEU A 40 9.29 15.30 4.28
CA LEU A 40 9.06 15.76 2.91
C LEU A 40 9.23 17.28 2.78
N ARG A 41 8.73 18.05 3.75
CA ARG A 41 8.93 19.51 3.79
C ARG A 41 10.41 19.88 3.99
N ALA A 42 11.09 19.22 4.91
CA ALA A 42 12.51 19.49 5.20
C ALA A 42 13.43 19.13 4.03
N SER A 43 13.11 18.09 3.27
CA SER A 43 13.86 17.69 2.08
C SER A 43 13.60 18.56 0.86
N GLY A 44 12.66 19.50 0.92
CA GLY A 44 12.24 20.31 -0.22
C GLY A 44 11.52 19.49 -1.32
N ALA A 45 11.05 18.30 -1.00
CA ALA A 45 10.29 17.49 -1.93
C ALA A 45 8.96 18.19 -2.27
N SER A 46 8.74 18.44 -3.55
CA SER A 46 7.51 19.06 -4.05
C SER A 46 6.70 18.03 -4.82
N HIS A 47 5.46 17.84 -4.39
CA HIS A 47 4.47 17.04 -5.07
C HIS A 47 3.22 17.90 -5.30
N PRO A 48 3.11 18.55 -6.47
CA PRO A 48 1.99 19.47 -6.74
C PRO A 48 0.65 18.73 -6.90
N ARG A 49 0.68 17.41 -6.99
CA ARG A 49 -0.51 16.59 -7.15
C ARG A 49 -0.51 15.50 -6.09
N ILE A 50 -1.54 15.51 -5.23
CA ILE A 50 -1.69 14.59 -4.12
C ILE A 50 -2.93 13.74 -4.35
N TYR A 51 -2.78 12.44 -4.26
CA TYR A 51 -3.85 11.46 -4.39
C TYR A 51 -3.88 10.54 -3.18
N CYS A 52 -5.04 10.03 -2.84
CA CYS A 52 -5.16 8.93 -1.90
C CYS A 52 -6.33 8.01 -2.26
N GLY A 53 -6.32 6.78 -1.75
CA GLY A 53 -7.52 5.96 -1.74
C GLY A 53 -8.60 6.54 -0.83
N THR A 54 -9.82 6.00 -0.93
CA THR A 54 -10.99 6.47 -0.16
C THR A 54 -11.09 5.82 1.23
N LEU A 55 -10.20 4.90 1.57
CA LEU A 55 -10.16 4.27 2.89
C LEU A 55 -9.73 5.28 3.95
N THR A 56 -10.34 5.20 5.14
CA THR A 56 -10.08 6.11 6.26
C THR A 56 -8.59 6.24 6.57
N ARG A 57 -7.87 5.12 6.65
CA ARG A 57 -6.43 5.09 6.91
C ARG A 57 -5.58 5.80 5.85
N HIS A 58 -6.05 5.86 4.58
CA HIS A 58 -5.37 6.62 3.52
C HIS A 58 -5.58 8.12 3.71
N ILE A 59 -6.82 8.52 3.99
CA ILE A 59 -7.21 9.92 4.22
C ILE A 59 -6.52 10.47 5.46
N GLU A 60 -6.54 9.70 6.57
CA GLU A 60 -5.87 10.08 7.82
C GLU A 60 -4.35 10.20 7.65
N THR A 61 -3.74 9.32 6.84
CA THR A 61 -2.30 9.42 6.54
C THR A 61 -1.99 10.69 5.74
N ALA A 62 -2.75 10.99 4.69
CA ALA A 62 -2.57 12.20 3.90
C ALA A 62 -2.74 13.46 4.78
N ALA A 63 -3.78 13.50 5.61
CA ALA A 63 -4.03 14.60 6.55
C ALA A 63 -2.90 14.74 7.58
N GLY A 64 -2.43 13.61 8.17
CA GLY A 64 -1.32 13.59 9.11
C GLY A 64 0.01 14.09 8.51
N MET A 65 0.23 13.88 7.22
CA MET A 65 1.37 14.45 6.48
C MET A 65 1.23 15.97 6.23
N GLY A 66 0.07 16.56 6.51
CA GLY A 66 -0.24 17.96 6.30
C GLY A 66 -0.95 18.27 4.97
N TYR A 67 -1.41 17.25 4.25
CA TYR A 67 -2.21 17.40 3.03
C TYR A 67 -3.70 17.28 3.37
N THR A 68 -4.37 18.42 3.55
CA THR A 68 -5.80 18.47 3.88
C THR A 68 -6.64 19.09 2.77
N GLU A 69 -6.02 19.88 1.90
CA GLU A 69 -6.66 20.55 0.77
C GLU A 69 -6.12 19.96 -0.53
N GLU A 70 -6.93 19.95 -1.57
CA GLU A 70 -6.55 19.51 -2.91
C GLU A 70 -6.09 18.03 -3.02
N VAL A 71 -6.46 17.17 -2.05
CA VAL A 71 -6.21 15.73 -2.15
C VAL A 71 -7.30 15.09 -2.99
N VAL A 72 -6.92 14.50 -4.12
CA VAL A 72 -7.83 13.76 -4.98
C VAL A 72 -8.01 12.35 -4.42
N GLN A 73 -9.23 12.02 -4.02
CA GLN A 73 -9.58 10.68 -3.56
C GLN A 73 -10.03 9.81 -4.75
N ASP A 74 -9.42 8.63 -4.90
CA ASP A 74 -9.72 7.70 -5.99
C ASP A 74 -9.90 6.28 -5.42
N PRO A 75 -11.08 5.67 -5.52
CA PRO A 75 -11.32 4.31 -5.01
C PRO A 75 -10.46 3.25 -5.70
N ARG A 76 -9.95 3.50 -6.91
CA ARG A 76 -9.03 2.59 -7.59
C ARG A 76 -7.70 2.43 -6.86
N LEU A 77 -7.38 3.35 -5.92
CA LEU A 77 -6.19 3.32 -5.06
C LEU A 77 -6.42 2.59 -3.73
N ASN A 78 -7.59 1.98 -3.53
CA ASN A 78 -7.90 1.21 -2.33
C ASN A 78 -7.18 -0.14 -2.33
N GLU A 79 -6.97 -0.66 -1.12
CA GLU A 79 -6.42 -2.00 -0.89
C GLU A 79 -7.37 -3.09 -1.38
N MET A 80 -6.85 -4.29 -1.61
CA MET A 80 -7.65 -5.50 -1.66
C MET A 80 -8.25 -5.81 -0.29
N GLU A 81 -9.36 -6.48 -0.24
CA GLU A 81 -10.01 -6.91 1.01
C GLU A 81 -9.38 -8.22 1.52
N TYR A 82 -8.19 -8.11 2.11
CA TYR A 82 -7.43 -9.29 2.56
C TYR A 82 -8.21 -10.14 3.60
N PHE A 83 -8.86 -9.51 4.57
CA PHE A 83 -9.61 -10.26 5.59
C PHE A 83 -10.77 -11.04 4.98
N THR A 84 -11.47 -10.44 4.01
CA THR A 84 -12.56 -11.13 3.27
C THR A 84 -12.02 -12.31 2.47
N LEU A 85 -10.91 -12.14 1.76
CA LEU A 85 -10.24 -13.21 1.02
C LEU A 85 -9.74 -14.32 1.95
N ALA A 86 -9.13 -13.97 3.08
CA ALA A 86 -8.63 -14.94 4.07
C ALA A 86 -9.77 -15.75 4.71
N GLN A 87 -10.89 -15.11 5.06
CA GLN A 87 -12.08 -15.80 5.57
C GLN A 87 -12.69 -16.74 4.53
N ALA A 88 -12.72 -16.34 3.27
CA ALA A 88 -13.18 -17.20 2.18
C ALA A 88 -12.27 -18.43 2.02
N MET A 89 -10.95 -18.23 2.07
CA MET A 89 -9.96 -19.32 2.03
C MET A 89 -10.12 -20.30 3.21
N GLU A 90 -10.33 -19.78 4.43
CA GLU A 90 -10.58 -20.65 5.59
C GLU A 90 -11.85 -21.48 5.41
N LYS A 91 -12.93 -20.86 4.95
CA LYS A 91 -14.23 -21.51 4.76
C LYS A 91 -14.22 -22.53 3.61
N GLN A 92 -13.59 -22.20 2.50
CA GLN A 92 -13.66 -23.00 1.26
C GLN A 92 -12.56 -24.06 1.17
N HIS A 93 -11.36 -23.75 1.69
CA HIS A 93 -10.16 -24.59 1.56
C HIS A 93 -9.57 -25.05 2.90
N GLY A 94 -10.14 -24.60 4.03
CA GLY A 94 -9.65 -24.99 5.37
C GLY A 94 -8.31 -24.34 5.74
N LEU A 95 -7.88 -23.28 5.03
CA LEU A 95 -6.66 -22.53 5.34
C LEU A 95 -6.93 -21.58 6.48
N ALA A 96 -6.60 -21.97 7.71
CA ALA A 96 -6.86 -21.20 8.91
C ALA A 96 -6.12 -19.85 8.92
N ILE A 97 -6.82 -18.79 9.32
CA ILE A 97 -6.23 -17.45 9.45
C ILE A 97 -5.22 -17.46 10.61
N PRO A 98 -3.95 -17.09 10.38
CA PRO A 98 -2.93 -17.08 11.40
C PRO A 98 -3.27 -16.13 12.56
N GLN A 99 -2.96 -16.56 13.77
CA GLN A 99 -3.05 -15.72 14.97
C GLN A 99 -1.72 -14.98 15.23
N GLU A 100 -0.62 -15.58 14.79
CA GLU A 100 0.73 -15.07 14.99
C GLU A 100 1.33 -14.57 13.68
N ARG A 101 2.19 -13.56 13.81
CA ARG A 101 2.82 -12.88 12.67
C ARG A 101 3.58 -13.84 11.74
N GLU A 102 4.28 -14.82 12.29
CA GLU A 102 5.04 -15.81 11.53
C GLU A 102 4.14 -16.63 10.60
N GLY A 103 2.90 -16.88 11.01
CA GLY A 103 1.91 -17.56 10.18
C GLY A 103 1.55 -16.80 8.92
N PHE A 104 1.53 -15.46 8.96
CA PHE A 104 1.23 -14.65 7.78
C PHE A 104 2.27 -14.77 6.67
N ILE A 105 3.52 -15.07 7.01
CA ILE A 105 4.60 -15.28 6.02
C ILE A 105 4.26 -16.41 5.06
N ALA A 106 3.64 -17.48 5.56
CA ALA A 106 3.22 -18.61 4.75
C ALA A 106 1.79 -18.46 4.21
N HIS A 107 0.91 -17.76 4.94
CA HIS A 107 -0.51 -17.61 4.62
C HIS A 107 -0.75 -16.65 3.45
N LEU A 108 -0.16 -15.45 3.49
CA LEU A 108 -0.38 -14.43 2.46
C LEU A 108 -0.05 -14.92 1.04
N PRO A 109 1.08 -15.60 0.76
CA PRO A 109 1.34 -16.15 -0.56
C PRO A 109 0.28 -17.15 -1.04
N GLN A 110 -0.27 -17.97 -0.15
CA GLN A 110 -1.30 -18.96 -0.49
C GLN A 110 -2.61 -18.26 -0.87
N VAL A 111 -3.06 -17.27 -0.07
CA VAL A 111 -4.26 -16.49 -0.38
C VAL A 111 -4.12 -15.78 -1.72
N LEU A 112 -2.99 -15.08 -1.95
CA LEU A 112 -2.77 -14.35 -3.21
C LEU A 112 -2.69 -15.28 -4.42
N THR A 113 -2.10 -16.47 -4.27
CA THR A 113 -2.04 -17.46 -5.35
C THR A 113 -3.43 -18.00 -5.69
N ALA A 114 -4.19 -18.45 -4.69
CA ALA A 114 -5.55 -18.95 -4.90
C ALA A 114 -6.48 -17.87 -5.50
N TRP A 115 -6.34 -16.62 -5.05
CA TRP A 115 -7.10 -15.51 -5.62
C TRP A 115 -6.74 -15.26 -7.09
N ALA A 116 -5.46 -15.28 -7.43
CA ALA A 116 -5.00 -15.09 -8.80
C ALA A 116 -5.37 -16.26 -9.74
N GLU A 117 -5.46 -17.46 -9.21
CA GLU A 117 -5.90 -18.65 -9.94
C GLU A 117 -7.44 -18.77 -10.03
N GLY A 118 -8.17 -17.85 -9.37
CA GLY A 118 -9.63 -17.83 -9.37
C GLY A 118 -10.25 -18.95 -8.52
N GLU A 119 -9.52 -19.43 -7.53
CA GLU A 119 -9.95 -20.54 -6.64
C GLU A 119 -10.76 -20.04 -5.44
N ILE A 120 -10.93 -18.73 -5.26
CA ILE A 120 -11.73 -18.14 -4.18
C ILE A 120 -13.08 -17.73 -4.75
N ASP A 121 -14.14 -18.48 -4.44
CA ASP A 121 -15.49 -18.11 -4.80
C ASP A 121 -15.95 -16.86 -4.03
N ASP A 122 -16.80 -16.03 -4.67
CA ASP A 122 -17.36 -14.81 -4.09
C ASP A 122 -16.29 -13.81 -3.59
N ALA A 123 -15.10 -13.79 -4.20
CA ALA A 123 -14.10 -12.77 -3.91
C ALA A 123 -14.67 -11.36 -4.15
N PRO A 124 -14.39 -10.35 -3.30
CA PRO A 124 -14.92 -8.97 -3.43
C PRO A 124 -14.61 -8.34 -4.80
N GLU A 125 -13.46 -8.64 -5.34
CA GLU A 125 -13.04 -8.33 -6.70
C GLU A 125 -12.17 -9.46 -7.25
N SER A 126 -12.09 -9.60 -8.57
CA SER A 126 -11.16 -10.54 -9.18
C SER A 126 -9.72 -10.01 -9.12
N TRP A 127 -8.74 -10.92 -9.16
CA TRP A 127 -7.34 -10.54 -9.30
C TRP A 127 -7.10 -9.62 -10.51
N SER A 128 -7.73 -9.94 -11.65
CA SER A 128 -7.62 -9.16 -12.88
C SER A 128 -8.20 -7.76 -12.74
N ASP A 129 -9.29 -7.59 -11.99
CA ASP A 129 -9.88 -6.26 -11.73
C ASP A 129 -8.96 -5.43 -10.84
N PHE A 130 -8.41 -6.02 -9.77
CA PHE A 130 -7.42 -5.37 -8.91
C PHE A 130 -6.18 -4.92 -9.70
N GLU A 131 -5.63 -5.80 -10.53
CA GLU A 131 -4.48 -5.51 -11.40
C GLU A 131 -4.81 -4.38 -12.39
N THR A 132 -5.96 -4.46 -13.05
CA THR A 132 -6.40 -3.49 -14.07
C THR A 132 -6.68 -2.12 -13.46
N ARG A 133 -7.41 -2.04 -12.32
CA ARG A 133 -7.69 -0.74 -11.69
C ARG A 133 -6.42 -0.07 -11.16
N THR A 134 -5.49 -0.86 -10.61
CA THR A 134 -4.19 -0.36 -10.17
C THR A 134 -3.42 0.26 -11.32
N GLN A 135 -3.29 -0.46 -12.43
CA GLN A 135 -2.59 0.02 -13.62
C GLN A 135 -3.27 1.26 -14.22
N ALA A 136 -4.60 1.26 -14.33
CA ALA A 136 -5.36 2.37 -14.89
C ALA A 136 -5.18 3.65 -14.05
N ALA A 137 -5.33 3.56 -12.71
CA ALA A 137 -5.16 4.70 -11.82
C ALA A 137 -3.75 5.29 -11.90
N LEU A 138 -2.71 4.45 -11.82
CA LEU A 138 -1.32 4.92 -11.89
C LEU A 138 -0.96 5.51 -13.26
N SER A 139 -1.48 4.93 -14.34
CA SER A 139 -1.24 5.45 -15.70
C SER A 139 -1.90 6.82 -15.90
N GLU A 140 -3.12 7.02 -15.41
CA GLU A 140 -3.82 8.30 -15.47
C GLU A 140 -3.10 9.37 -14.63
N ILE A 141 -2.69 9.03 -13.40
CA ILE A 141 -1.90 9.92 -12.54
C ILE A 141 -0.59 10.31 -13.21
N ALA A 142 0.08 9.36 -13.88
CA ALA A 142 1.34 9.61 -14.57
C ALA A 142 1.21 10.53 -15.79
N ALA A 143 0.07 10.51 -16.45
CA ALA A 143 -0.18 11.36 -17.61
C ALA A 143 -0.29 12.86 -17.25
N GLY A 144 -0.49 13.19 -15.97
CA GLY A 144 -0.53 14.58 -15.50
C GLY A 144 0.86 15.21 -15.41
N GLU A 145 0.91 16.54 -15.36
CA GLU A 145 2.14 17.31 -15.30
C GLU A 145 2.79 17.32 -13.89
N GLY A 146 4.10 17.09 -13.84
CA GLY A 146 4.89 17.13 -12.61
C GLY A 146 4.77 15.87 -11.75
N PRO A 147 5.53 15.83 -10.63
CA PRO A 147 5.51 14.70 -9.70
C PRO A 147 4.16 14.56 -8.99
N ALA A 148 3.76 13.31 -8.72
CA ALA A 148 2.59 12.99 -7.92
C ALA A 148 2.98 12.19 -6.67
N LEU A 149 2.24 12.41 -5.58
CA LEU A 149 2.30 11.61 -4.37
C LEU A 149 0.97 10.88 -4.22
N VAL A 150 1.02 9.59 -3.92
CA VAL A 150 -0.16 8.72 -3.82
C VAL A 150 -0.12 7.96 -2.50
N VAL A 151 -1.06 8.24 -1.60
CA VAL A 151 -1.22 7.49 -0.35
C VAL A 151 -2.14 6.30 -0.59
N THR A 152 -1.63 5.10 -0.31
CA THR A 152 -2.33 3.83 -0.56
C THR A 152 -1.88 2.75 0.43
N SER A 153 -2.03 1.48 0.09
CA SER A 153 -1.75 0.33 0.93
C SER A 153 -0.67 -0.60 0.35
N GLY A 154 -0.19 -1.52 1.19
CA GLY A 154 0.89 -2.43 0.87
C GLY A 154 0.60 -3.37 -0.30
N GLY A 155 -0.62 -3.88 -0.40
CA GLY A 155 -1.01 -4.76 -1.50
C GLY A 155 -1.05 -4.04 -2.84
N LEU A 156 -1.60 -2.82 -2.91
CA LEU A 156 -1.58 -2.03 -4.14
C LEU A 156 -0.14 -1.66 -4.53
N ILE A 157 0.70 -1.25 -3.58
CA ILE A 157 2.12 -0.96 -3.84
C ILE A 157 2.82 -2.21 -4.38
N SER A 158 2.59 -3.37 -3.77
CA SER A 158 3.21 -4.62 -4.22
C SER A 158 2.71 -5.05 -5.61
N MET A 159 1.44 -4.79 -5.95
CA MET A 159 0.91 -5.00 -7.31
C MET A 159 1.59 -4.06 -8.32
N ALA A 160 1.73 -2.78 -8.01
CA ALA A 160 2.43 -1.82 -8.86
C ALA A 160 3.91 -2.24 -9.11
N MET A 161 4.58 -2.70 -8.05
CA MET A 161 5.96 -3.21 -8.16
C MET A 161 6.03 -4.52 -8.95
N ARG A 162 5.05 -5.43 -8.75
CA ARG A 162 4.95 -6.67 -9.54
C ARG A 162 4.86 -6.36 -11.03
N GLN A 163 3.99 -5.44 -11.42
CA GLN A 163 3.84 -5.03 -12.81
C GLN A 163 5.13 -4.39 -13.36
N ALA A 164 5.75 -3.49 -12.59
CA ALA A 164 6.95 -2.78 -13.01
C ALA A 164 8.19 -3.68 -13.15
N MET A 165 8.30 -4.73 -12.33
CA MET A 165 9.45 -5.63 -12.29
C MET A 165 9.15 -7.02 -12.84
N MET A 166 7.93 -7.27 -13.36
CA MET A 166 7.48 -8.56 -13.91
C MET A 166 7.66 -9.71 -12.92
N LEU A 167 7.26 -9.49 -11.66
CA LEU A 167 7.41 -10.50 -10.62
C LEU A 167 6.29 -11.53 -10.67
N GLU A 168 6.64 -12.76 -10.31
CA GLU A 168 5.68 -13.79 -9.96
C GLU A 168 4.90 -13.45 -8.68
N ILE A 169 3.75 -14.08 -8.46
CA ILE A 169 2.89 -13.82 -7.29
C ILE A 169 3.63 -14.01 -5.97
N THR A 170 4.45 -15.05 -5.87
CA THR A 170 5.27 -15.30 -4.67
C THR A 170 6.29 -14.20 -4.39
N GLY A 171 6.85 -13.58 -5.44
CA GLY A 171 7.73 -12.42 -5.32
C GLY A 171 6.97 -11.19 -4.81
N MET A 172 5.78 -10.93 -5.37
CA MET A 172 4.87 -9.87 -4.90
C MET A 172 4.49 -10.06 -3.42
N ALA A 173 4.10 -11.26 -3.01
CA ALA A 173 3.73 -11.56 -1.64
C ALA A 173 4.87 -11.29 -0.65
N ARG A 174 6.11 -11.69 -0.99
CA ARG A 174 7.29 -11.40 -0.17
C ARG A 174 7.55 -9.89 -0.04
N MET A 175 7.32 -9.14 -1.10
CA MET A 175 7.44 -7.67 -1.06
C MET A 175 6.35 -7.06 -0.18
N ALA A 176 5.09 -7.52 -0.30
CA ALA A 176 3.97 -7.04 0.51
C ALA A 176 4.26 -7.19 2.01
N LEU A 177 4.85 -8.33 2.42
CA LEU A 177 5.26 -8.58 3.80
C LEU A 177 6.34 -7.61 4.32
N ALA A 178 7.20 -7.11 3.44
CA ALA A 178 8.33 -6.25 3.82
C ALA A 178 8.00 -4.75 3.81
N ILE A 179 6.93 -4.33 3.12
CA ILE A 179 6.58 -2.93 2.97
C ILE A 179 6.23 -2.31 4.33
N MET A 180 6.99 -1.30 4.77
CA MET A 180 6.79 -0.64 6.06
C MET A 180 5.70 0.42 6.00
N ASN A 181 5.06 0.68 7.14
CA ASN A 181 4.13 1.79 7.28
C ASN A 181 4.84 3.13 7.00
N THR A 182 4.16 4.02 6.31
CA THR A 182 4.68 5.29 5.79
C THR A 182 5.92 5.20 4.91
N SER A 183 6.26 4.00 4.40
CA SER A 183 7.36 3.85 3.45
C SER A 183 7.08 4.53 2.12
N MET A 184 8.15 5.01 1.50
CA MET A 184 8.14 5.66 0.19
C MET A 184 8.64 4.71 -0.90
N HIS A 185 7.94 4.71 -2.03
CA HIS A 185 8.29 3.95 -3.22
C HIS A 185 8.16 4.87 -4.44
N ARG A 186 9.14 4.90 -5.31
CA ARG A 186 9.12 5.82 -6.45
C ARG A 186 9.24 5.08 -7.77
N LEU A 187 8.32 5.41 -8.66
CA LEU A 187 8.24 4.88 -10.02
C LEU A 187 8.47 6.00 -11.03
N PHE A 188 9.38 5.77 -11.95
CA PHE A 188 9.62 6.64 -13.11
C PHE A 188 9.12 5.98 -14.38
N PRO A 189 8.49 6.72 -15.29
CA PRO A 189 8.16 6.24 -16.63
C PRO A 189 9.41 6.33 -17.51
N ILE A 190 10.08 5.19 -17.74
CA ILE A 190 11.28 5.09 -18.57
C ILE A 190 10.99 4.16 -19.75
N GLY A 191 11.15 4.64 -20.98
CA GLY A 191 10.95 3.83 -22.17
C GLY A 191 9.53 3.28 -22.34
N GLY A 192 8.53 3.96 -21.77
CA GLY A 192 7.14 3.50 -21.81
C GLY A 192 6.78 2.47 -20.73
N HIS A 193 7.71 2.15 -19.83
CA HIS A 193 7.52 1.23 -18.72
C HIS A 193 7.79 1.91 -17.38
N TRP A 194 7.18 1.40 -16.31
CA TRP A 194 7.50 1.81 -14.96
C TRP A 194 8.84 1.24 -14.51
N SER A 195 9.69 2.09 -13.97
CA SER A 195 10.99 1.70 -13.41
C SER A 195 11.04 2.11 -11.94
N PRO A 196 11.08 1.15 -10.99
CA PRO A 196 11.27 1.45 -9.59
C PRO A 196 12.66 2.03 -9.34
N VAL A 197 12.72 3.22 -8.76
CA VAL A 197 13.99 3.90 -8.39
C VAL A 197 14.14 4.06 -6.88
N LEU A 198 13.07 3.78 -6.13
CA LEU A 198 13.07 3.75 -4.68
C LEU A 198 12.07 2.68 -4.22
N PHE A 199 12.44 1.87 -3.25
CA PHE A 199 11.58 0.87 -2.65
C PHE A 199 11.73 0.86 -1.14
N ASN A 200 10.62 0.89 -0.41
CA ASN A 200 10.50 0.71 1.03
C ASN A 200 11.39 1.65 1.88
N ALA A 201 11.58 2.89 1.44
CA ALA A 201 12.41 3.86 2.14
C ALA A 201 11.63 4.56 3.26
N VAL A 202 12.24 4.63 4.45
CA VAL A 202 11.66 5.24 5.65
C VAL A 202 12.64 6.22 6.33
N PRO A 203 13.25 7.18 5.60
CA PRO A 203 14.29 8.05 6.16
C PRO A 203 13.80 8.88 7.35
N HIS A 204 12.52 9.17 7.45
CA HIS A 204 11.89 9.84 8.58
C HIS A 204 11.83 8.98 9.86
N LEU A 205 12.07 7.66 9.76
CA LEU A 205 12.10 6.70 10.85
C LEU A 205 13.52 6.12 11.10
N GLU A 206 14.52 6.56 10.35
CA GLU A 206 15.90 6.06 10.46
C GLU A 206 16.73 6.81 11.52
N THR A 207 16.09 7.50 12.44
CA THR A 207 16.74 8.12 13.61
C THR A 207 16.62 7.18 14.82
N PRO A 208 17.63 7.17 15.73
CA PRO A 208 17.65 6.22 16.86
C PRO A 208 16.39 6.28 17.74
N ASP A 209 15.78 7.45 17.89
CA ASP A 209 14.57 7.69 18.66
C ASP A 209 13.29 7.25 17.95
N ARG A 210 13.35 6.89 16.66
CA ARG A 210 12.18 6.47 15.84
C ARG A 210 12.28 5.04 15.30
N HIS A 211 13.36 4.31 15.55
CA HIS A 211 13.53 2.94 15.06
C HIS A 211 12.38 2.00 15.50
N PHE A 212 11.81 2.22 16.69
CA PHE A 212 10.67 1.44 17.17
C PHE A 212 9.42 1.59 16.30
N ALA A 213 9.35 2.66 15.53
CA ALA A 213 8.22 2.97 14.65
C ALA A 213 8.37 2.37 13.22
N GLN A 214 9.44 1.63 12.94
CA GLN A 214 9.60 0.89 11.69
C GLN A 214 8.75 -0.37 11.71
N THR A 215 7.44 -0.20 11.56
CA THR A 215 6.45 -1.26 11.60
C THR A 215 6.06 -1.73 10.21
N HIS A 216 5.79 -3.03 10.09
CA HIS A 216 5.25 -3.67 8.90
C HIS A 216 4.39 -4.83 9.38
N LEU A 217 3.27 -5.16 8.78
CA LEU A 217 2.31 -6.17 9.23
C LEU A 217 1.95 -6.11 10.71
#